data_2ca6542842dc42232f5739ad242784a5
#
_entry.id   2ca6542842dc42232f5739ad242784a5
#
_cell.length_a   1.000
_cell.length_b   1.000
_cell.length_c   1.000
_cell.angle_alpha   90.00
_cell.angle_beta   90.00
_cell.angle_gamma   90.00
#
_symmetry.space_group_name_H-M   'P 1'
#
loop_
_entity.id
_entity.type
_entity.pdbx_description
1 polymer ?
#
loop_
_entity_poly.entity_id
_entity_poly.type
_entity_poly.pdbx_seq_one_letter_code
_entity_poly.pdbx_strand_id
1 'polypeptide(L)'
;MRINVHGGHSLKCRGASGYLDEVNEDRKVKNRVIELLRANGHTVYDCTDDNGASQKANLRAIVNKCNSHSVDLDVSIHLNAGGGTGTEVYVYNSKSKAKDEATRIAEKISNALGIRNRGVKERTNLYVLRKTKSPALLVECCFVDNSKDKEHWNAESCAKAIVEGILNRGIQINNTTNTSNNVNYIVEITADVLHVRKEPTTNSSIVTSVKKPYRYTIIEERNGWGRLKSKVGWIKLSYTKRV
;
A
#
# COMPACT_ATOMS: atom_id res chain seq x y z
N MET A 1 10.32 -15.14 -0.45
CA MET A 1 10.58 -14.25 0.70
C MET A 1 9.34 -14.12 1.57
N ARG A 2 9.55 -13.84 2.85
CA ARG A 2 8.54 -13.37 3.79
C ARG A 2 8.82 -11.90 4.06
N ILE A 3 7.84 -11.03 3.94
CA ILE A 3 8.05 -9.58 3.95
C ILE A 3 6.96 -8.92 4.79
N ASN A 4 7.35 -8.04 5.70
CA ASN A 4 6.44 -7.10 6.34
C ASN A 4 6.37 -5.83 5.49
N VAL A 5 5.16 -5.31 5.28
CA VAL A 5 4.95 -4.04 4.58
C VAL A 5 3.99 -3.20 5.40
N HIS A 6 4.28 -1.92 5.57
CA HIS A 6 3.38 -0.98 6.23
C HIS A 6 3.50 0.42 5.66
N GLY A 7 2.41 1.18 5.73
CA GLY A 7 2.44 2.63 5.53
C GLY A 7 2.90 3.32 6.81
N GLY A 8 3.40 4.53 6.67
CA GLY A 8 3.70 5.42 7.78
C GLY A 8 2.43 5.98 8.44
N HIS A 9 2.61 6.62 9.58
CA HIS A 9 1.54 7.35 10.25
C HIS A 9 0.24 6.55 10.49
N SER A 10 -0.82 7.21 10.93
CA SER A 10 -2.15 6.62 11.08
C SER A 10 -3.23 7.58 10.58
N LEU A 11 -4.47 7.12 10.45
CA LEU A 11 -5.59 7.99 10.09
C LEU A 11 -5.89 9.05 11.15
N LYS A 12 -5.48 8.82 12.41
CA LYS A 12 -5.67 9.73 13.55
C LYS A 12 -4.46 10.63 13.83
N CYS A 13 -3.27 10.20 13.42
CA CYS A 13 -2.02 10.95 13.53
C CYS A 13 -1.35 10.96 12.15
N ARG A 14 -1.86 11.82 11.29
CA ARG A 14 -1.48 11.91 9.88
C ARG A 14 -0.08 12.50 9.74
N GLY A 15 0.59 12.09 8.68
CA GLY A 15 1.88 12.64 8.27
C GLY A 15 1.77 13.99 7.58
N ALA A 16 2.68 14.24 6.69
CA ALA A 16 2.75 15.49 5.95
C ALA A 16 1.60 15.64 4.93
N SER A 17 1.24 16.89 4.65
CA SER A 17 0.24 17.23 3.62
C SER A 17 0.69 18.47 2.87
N GLY A 18 0.45 18.50 1.57
CA GLY A 18 0.78 19.59 0.66
C GLY A 18 -0.04 19.45 -0.62
N TYR A 19 0.62 19.33 -1.77
CA TYR A 19 -0.04 18.94 -3.03
C TYR A 19 -0.54 17.50 -3.01
N LEU A 20 0.07 16.66 -2.17
CA LEU A 20 -0.34 15.29 -1.87
C LEU A 20 -0.59 15.15 -0.36
N ASP A 21 -1.37 14.16 0.03
CA ASP A 21 -1.55 13.76 1.43
C ASP A 21 -0.83 12.43 1.65
N GLU A 22 0.17 12.44 2.51
CA GLU A 22 1.06 11.31 2.73
C GLU A 22 0.30 10.02 3.06
N VAL A 23 -0.60 10.05 4.07
CA VAL A 23 -1.34 8.86 4.49
C VAL A 23 -2.23 8.29 3.39
N ASN A 24 -2.86 9.15 2.58
CA ASN A 24 -3.70 8.67 1.50
C ASN A 24 -2.87 8.02 0.39
N GLU A 25 -1.72 8.59 0.07
CA GLU A 25 -0.88 8.12 -1.03
C GLU A 25 -0.05 6.90 -0.62
N ASP A 26 0.52 6.89 0.59
CA ASP A 26 1.27 5.72 1.07
C ASP A 26 0.39 4.47 1.16
N ARG A 27 -0.89 4.61 1.53
CA ARG A 27 -1.86 3.50 1.56
C ARG A 27 -2.14 2.93 0.17
N LYS A 28 -2.18 3.77 -0.87
CA LYS A 28 -2.30 3.29 -2.26
C LYS A 28 -1.08 2.48 -2.66
N VAL A 29 0.11 3.03 -2.43
CA VAL A 29 1.39 2.37 -2.74
C VAL A 29 1.53 1.08 -1.93
N LYS A 30 1.36 1.14 -0.61
CA LYS A 30 1.47 0.00 0.30
C LYS A 30 0.55 -1.16 -0.10
N ASN A 31 -0.73 -0.86 -0.34
CA ASN A 31 -1.70 -1.88 -0.73
C ASN A 31 -1.28 -2.57 -2.03
N ARG A 32 -0.82 -1.77 -3.01
CA ARG A 32 -0.41 -2.31 -4.30
C ARG A 32 0.90 -3.10 -4.22
N VAL A 33 1.86 -2.68 -3.40
CA VAL A 33 3.09 -3.45 -3.11
C VAL A 33 2.74 -4.82 -2.51
N ILE A 34 1.83 -4.87 -1.54
CA ILE A 34 1.38 -6.14 -0.93
C ILE A 34 0.74 -7.06 -1.98
N GLU A 35 -0.15 -6.53 -2.81
CA GLU A 35 -0.79 -7.29 -3.89
C GLU A 35 0.22 -7.87 -4.88
N LEU A 36 1.13 -7.04 -5.37
CA LEU A 36 2.15 -7.43 -6.35
C LEU A 36 3.12 -8.46 -5.78
N LEU A 37 3.60 -8.30 -4.55
CA LEU A 37 4.47 -9.27 -3.91
C LEU A 37 3.78 -10.62 -3.73
N ARG A 38 2.51 -10.63 -3.30
CA ARG A 38 1.71 -11.86 -3.17
C ARG A 38 1.49 -12.54 -4.52
N ALA A 39 1.17 -11.76 -5.56
CA ALA A 39 1.01 -12.25 -6.92
C ALA A 39 2.31 -12.86 -7.50
N ASN A 40 3.46 -12.44 -7.00
CA ASN A 40 4.77 -12.99 -7.34
C ASN A 40 5.24 -14.13 -6.41
N GLY A 41 4.33 -14.72 -5.62
CA GLY A 41 4.57 -15.93 -4.81
C GLY A 41 5.26 -15.66 -3.46
N HIS A 42 5.18 -14.43 -2.93
CA HIS A 42 5.77 -14.07 -1.63
C HIS A 42 4.72 -14.04 -0.51
N THR A 43 5.12 -14.38 0.71
CA THR A 43 4.29 -14.23 1.90
C THR A 43 4.44 -12.79 2.42
N VAL A 44 3.33 -12.06 2.51
CA VAL A 44 3.36 -10.64 2.91
C VAL A 44 2.39 -10.37 4.04
N TYR A 45 2.89 -9.72 5.09
CA TYR A 45 2.13 -9.29 6.26
C TYR A 45 1.94 -7.77 6.20
N ASP A 46 0.69 -7.32 6.34
CA ASP A 46 0.37 -5.89 6.49
C ASP A 46 0.51 -5.50 7.95
N CYS A 47 1.56 -4.75 8.25
CA CYS A 47 1.87 -4.29 9.60
C CYS A 47 1.40 -2.85 9.86
N THR A 48 0.60 -2.27 8.98
CA THR A 48 0.07 -0.90 9.13
C THR A 48 -0.77 -0.76 10.39
N ASP A 49 -0.66 0.40 11.04
CA ASP A 49 -1.54 0.81 12.12
C ASP A 49 -2.28 2.10 11.78
N ASP A 50 -3.60 2.01 11.62
CA ASP A 50 -4.47 3.14 11.30
C ASP A 50 -5.15 3.77 12.52
N ASN A 51 -4.91 3.22 13.72
CA ASN A 51 -5.63 3.58 14.94
C ASN A 51 -4.82 4.38 15.96
N GLY A 52 -3.50 4.41 15.84
CA GLY A 52 -2.62 5.12 16.77
C GLY A 52 -2.95 6.62 16.83
N ALA A 53 -3.37 7.10 18.00
CA ALA A 53 -3.76 8.50 18.23
C ALA A 53 -2.57 9.45 18.41
N SER A 54 -1.34 8.93 18.44
CA SER A 54 -0.11 9.70 18.49
C SER A 54 1.00 8.99 17.73
N GLN A 55 2.01 9.72 17.29
CA GLN A 55 3.17 9.16 16.61
C GLN A 55 3.81 8.01 17.40
N LYS A 56 3.99 8.20 18.73
CA LYS A 56 4.57 7.17 19.61
C LYS A 56 3.71 5.90 19.65
N ALA A 57 2.40 6.03 19.76
CA ALA A 57 1.46 4.90 19.77
C ALA A 57 1.48 4.15 18.45
N ASN A 58 1.41 4.89 17.34
CA ASN A 58 1.45 4.34 15.99
C ASN A 58 2.76 3.57 15.72
N LEU A 59 3.92 4.19 15.97
CA LEU A 59 5.22 3.55 15.78
C LEU A 59 5.39 2.28 16.61
N ARG A 60 4.91 2.28 17.88
CA ARG A 60 4.94 1.08 18.72
C ARG A 60 4.06 -0.04 18.18
N ALA A 61 2.85 0.29 17.72
CA ALA A 61 1.93 -0.69 17.15
C ALA A 61 2.51 -1.33 15.88
N ILE A 62 3.05 -0.52 14.96
CA ILE A 62 3.72 -1.00 13.75
C ILE A 62 4.87 -1.95 14.11
N VAL A 63 5.81 -1.52 14.96
CA VAL A 63 6.97 -2.34 15.34
C VAL A 63 6.55 -3.64 16.03
N ASN A 64 5.52 -3.62 16.89
CA ASN A 64 5.00 -4.83 17.51
C ASN A 64 4.45 -5.82 16.47
N LYS A 65 3.69 -5.32 15.49
CA LYS A 65 3.20 -6.16 14.38
C LYS A 65 4.36 -6.73 13.56
N CYS A 66 5.32 -5.90 13.16
CA CYS A 66 6.50 -6.36 12.42
C CYS A 66 7.26 -7.46 13.19
N ASN A 67 7.51 -7.24 14.47
CA ASN A 67 8.28 -8.16 15.33
C ASN A 67 7.52 -9.44 15.70
N SER A 68 6.23 -9.54 15.43
CA SER A 68 5.45 -10.77 15.59
C SER A 68 5.65 -11.76 14.44
N HIS A 69 6.31 -11.35 13.38
CA HIS A 69 6.63 -12.19 12.23
C HIS A 69 8.15 -12.36 12.08
N SER A 70 8.59 -13.56 11.71
CA SER A 70 9.95 -13.78 11.25
C SER A 70 9.97 -13.60 9.74
N VAL A 71 10.63 -12.55 9.26
CA VAL A 71 10.64 -12.15 7.83
C VAL A 71 12.05 -11.85 7.33
N ASP A 72 12.20 -11.82 6.02
CA ASP A 72 13.48 -11.50 5.36
C ASP A 72 13.68 -9.98 5.26
N LEU A 73 12.59 -9.19 5.22
CA LEU A 73 12.63 -7.75 5.03
C LEU A 73 11.41 -7.05 5.65
N ASP A 74 11.64 -5.91 6.30
CA ASP A 74 10.62 -4.94 6.73
C ASP A 74 10.65 -3.71 5.81
N VAL A 75 9.51 -3.34 5.22
CA VAL A 75 9.36 -2.23 4.28
C VAL A 75 8.37 -1.21 4.82
N SER A 76 8.87 -0.01 5.16
CA SER A 76 8.06 1.15 5.54
C SER A 76 7.87 2.07 4.34
N ILE A 77 6.64 2.50 4.06
CA ILE A 77 6.31 3.35 2.91
C ILE A 77 5.80 4.70 3.40
N HIS A 78 6.43 5.75 2.94
CA HIS A 78 6.21 7.15 3.29
C HIS A 78 6.27 8.06 2.05
N LEU A 79 5.83 9.30 2.23
CA LEU A 79 6.11 10.42 1.34
C LEU A 79 6.75 11.55 2.16
N ASN A 80 7.79 12.15 1.62
CA ASN A 80 8.61 13.16 2.29
C ASN A 80 7.98 14.55 2.29
N ALA A 81 8.50 15.44 3.11
CA ALA A 81 8.19 16.88 3.13
C ALA A 81 9.42 17.69 3.53
N GLY A 82 9.37 19.03 3.32
CA GLY A 82 10.44 19.96 3.72
C GLY A 82 11.10 20.64 2.53
N GLY A 83 10.37 20.86 1.43
CA GLY A 83 10.81 21.65 0.27
C GLY A 83 11.84 20.96 -0.62
N GLY A 84 12.00 19.63 -0.48
CA GLY A 84 12.88 18.84 -1.35
C GLY A 84 12.18 18.38 -2.64
N THR A 85 12.85 17.54 -3.42
CA THR A 85 12.32 16.88 -4.62
C THR A 85 12.99 15.54 -4.82
N GLY A 86 12.23 14.53 -5.28
CA GLY A 86 12.73 13.22 -5.64
C GLY A 86 12.51 12.15 -4.57
N THR A 87 13.04 10.96 -4.81
CA THR A 87 12.91 9.80 -3.93
C THR A 87 14.19 9.51 -3.15
N GLU A 88 14.07 9.02 -1.93
CA GLU A 88 15.18 8.54 -1.11
C GLU A 88 14.76 7.33 -0.28
N VAL A 89 15.72 6.48 0.08
CA VAL A 89 15.46 5.32 0.92
C VAL A 89 16.38 5.32 2.12
N TYR A 90 15.81 5.18 3.30
CA TYR A 90 16.56 5.12 4.54
C TYR A 90 16.82 3.68 4.97
N VAL A 91 18.04 3.44 5.44
CA VAL A 91 18.46 2.23 6.16
C VAL A 91 19.04 2.64 7.53
N TYR A 92 19.12 1.68 8.45
CA TYR A 92 19.63 1.99 9.80
C TYR A 92 21.06 2.54 9.77
N ASN A 93 21.98 1.82 9.08
CA ASN A 93 23.37 2.23 8.89
C ASN A 93 23.98 1.52 7.67
N SER A 94 25.25 1.79 7.39
CA SER A 94 25.99 1.23 6.26
C SER A 94 26.09 -0.30 6.23
N LYS A 95 25.94 -0.96 7.38
CA LYS A 95 25.98 -2.43 7.54
C LYS A 95 24.60 -3.08 7.41
N SER A 96 23.56 -2.30 7.12
CA SER A 96 22.21 -2.84 6.94
C SER A 96 22.16 -3.85 5.80
N LYS A 97 21.61 -5.02 6.10
CA LYS A 97 21.39 -6.08 5.08
C LYS A 97 20.34 -5.69 4.03
N ALA A 98 19.54 -4.64 4.28
CA ALA A 98 18.55 -4.11 3.33
C ALA A 98 19.13 -3.02 2.39
N LYS A 99 20.44 -2.78 2.39
CA LYS A 99 21.07 -1.67 1.64
C LYS A 99 20.97 -1.86 0.12
N ASP A 100 21.15 -3.08 -0.35
CA ASP A 100 21.09 -3.37 -1.78
C ASP A 100 19.66 -3.22 -2.31
N GLU A 101 18.65 -3.70 -1.56
CA GLU A 101 17.24 -3.47 -1.88
C GLU A 101 16.93 -1.98 -1.87
N ALA A 102 17.40 -1.23 -0.88
CA ALA A 102 17.19 0.21 -0.77
C ALA A 102 17.76 0.96 -1.99
N THR A 103 18.95 0.58 -2.46
CA THR A 103 19.59 1.18 -3.63
C THR A 103 18.77 0.93 -4.90
N ARG A 104 18.37 -0.32 -5.13
CA ARG A 104 17.54 -0.68 -6.29
C ARG A 104 16.18 0.01 -6.27
N ILE A 105 15.54 0.09 -5.09
CA ILE A 105 14.24 0.77 -4.93
C ILE A 105 14.35 2.24 -5.31
N ALA A 106 15.36 2.96 -4.79
CA ALA A 106 15.56 4.38 -5.09
C ALA A 106 15.77 4.61 -6.61
N GLU A 107 16.58 3.79 -7.27
CA GLU A 107 16.79 3.86 -8.71
C GLU A 107 15.51 3.57 -9.50
N LYS A 108 14.80 2.51 -9.14
CA LYS A 108 13.56 2.10 -9.83
C LYS A 108 12.45 3.14 -9.71
N ILE A 109 12.25 3.72 -8.52
CA ILE A 109 11.25 4.79 -8.33
C ILE A 109 11.62 6.03 -9.15
N SER A 110 12.90 6.47 -9.07
CA SER A 110 13.38 7.61 -9.83
C SER A 110 13.14 7.44 -11.33
N ASN A 111 13.47 6.29 -11.88
CA ASN A 111 13.27 6.00 -13.29
C ASN A 111 11.78 5.90 -13.67
N ALA A 112 10.97 5.25 -12.84
CA ALA A 112 9.54 5.03 -13.11
C ALA A 112 8.71 6.30 -13.05
N LEU A 113 9.09 7.25 -12.19
CA LEU A 113 8.39 8.52 -12.01
C LEU A 113 9.07 9.70 -12.73
N GLY A 114 10.30 9.54 -13.23
CA GLY A 114 11.05 10.63 -13.83
C GLY A 114 11.44 11.73 -12.81
N ILE A 115 11.64 11.37 -11.54
CA ILE A 115 12.02 12.30 -10.46
C ILE A 115 13.45 12.05 -10.00
N ARG A 116 14.03 13.00 -9.28
CA ARG A 116 15.41 12.93 -8.79
C ARG A 116 15.62 11.70 -7.90
N ASN A 117 16.68 10.92 -8.17
CA ASN A 117 17.21 9.93 -7.24
C ASN A 117 18.12 10.62 -6.19
N ARG A 118 17.71 10.60 -4.93
CA ARG A 118 18.48 11.14 -3.79
C ARG A 118 19.30 10.06 -3.09
N GLY A 119 19.18 8.81 -3.56
CA GLY A 119 19.94 7.65 -3.11
C GLY A 119 19.52 7.09 -1.74
N VAL A 120 20.38 6.24 -1.22
CA VAL A 120 20.23 5.64 0.11
C VAL A 120 20.87 6.52 1.17
N LYS A 121 20.20 6.66 2.29
CA LYS A 121 20.66 7.44 3.45
C LYS A 121 20.60 6.63 4.73
N GLU A 122 21.48 6.95 5.67
CA GLU A 122 21.55 6.31 6.98
C GLU A 122 20.78 7.14 8.01
N ARG A 123 19.96 6.45 8.81
CA ARG A 123 19.15 7.09 9.86
C ARG A 123 19.00 6.16 11.07
N THR A 124 19.89 6.31 12.04
CA THR A 124 19.90 5.50 13.27
C THR A 124 18.82 5.90 14.28
N ASN A 125 18.18 7.05 14.11
CA ASN A 125 17.15 7.57 15.00
C ASN A 125 15.71 7.22 14.55
N LEU A 126 15.49 6.71 13.34
CA LEU A 126 14.16 6.28 12.91
C LEU A 126 13.71 5.04 13.66
N TYR A 127 12.56 5.15 14.33
CA TYR A 127 12.09 4.15 15.30
C TYR A 127 11.89 2.78 14.64
N VAL A 128 11.27 2.72 13.48
CA VAL A 128 11.03 1.46 12.74
C VAL A 128 12.36 0.79 12.34
N LEU A 129 13.34 1.54 11.82
CA LEU A 129 14.63 0.99 11.44
C LEU A 129 15.46 0.48 12.63
N ARG A 130 15.27 1.09 13.80
CA ARG A 130 16.00 0.76 15.03
C ARG A 130 15.38 -0.39 15.81
N LYS A 131 14.06 -0.58 15.74
CA LYS A 131 13.31 -1.44 16.67
C LYS A 131 12.73 -2.68 16.02
N THR A 132 12.70 -2.78 14.70
CA THR A 132 12.40 -4.04 14.01
C THR A 132 13.56 -5.01 14.14
N LYS A 133 13.25 -6.31 14.20
CA LYS A 133 14.22 -7.39 14.38
C LYS A 133 14.83 -7.85 13.04
N SER A 134 14.09 -7.70 11.97
CA SER A 134 14.50 -8.08 10.63
C SER A 134 15.21 -6.91 9.92
N PRO A 135 15.97 -7.16 8.83
CA PRO A 135 16.47 -6.09 7.97
C PRO A 135 15.35 -5.15 7.56
N ALA A 136 15.54 -3.84 7.73
CA ALA A 136 14.48 -2.85 7.50
C ALA A 136 14.95 -1.71 6.61
N LEU A 137 14.04 -1.19 5.79
CA LEU A 137 14.19 0.03 5.01
C LEU A 137 12.93 0.89 5.07
N LEU A 138 13.10 2.20 4.87
CA LEU A 138 12.01 3.17 4.78
C LEU A 138 12.13 3.94 3.47
N VAL A 139 11.08 3.87 2.68
CA VAL A 139 11.00 4.50 1.35
C VAL A 139 10.26 5.83 1.48
N GLU A 140 10.93 6.91 1.12
CA GLU A 140 10.33 8.23 0.85
C GLU A 140 10.09 8.33 -0.65
N CYS A 141 8.86 8.08 -1.07
CA CYS A 141 8.52 7.90 -2.48
C CYS A 141 8.71 9.17 -3.31
N CYS A 142 8.28 10.31 -2.78
CA CYS A 142 8.43 11.66 -3.36
C CYS A 142 8.15 12.71 -2.28
N PHE A 143 8.21 14.01 -2.59
CA PHE A 143 7.87 15.09 -1.66
C PHE A 143 6.42 15.55 -1.87
N VAL A 144 5.61 15.53 -0.80
CA VAL A 144 4.19 15.95 -0.85
C VAL A 144 4.01 17.42 -1.09
N ASP A 145 4.99 18.24 -0.71
CA ASP A 145 5.01 19.69 -0.80
C ASP A 145 5.75 20.22 -2.05
N ASN A 146 6.07 19.35 -3.01
CA ASN A 146 6.72 19.71 -4.27
C ASN A 146 5.77 19.53 -5.45
N SER A 147 5.51 20.62 -6.20
CA SER A 147 4.59 20.59 -7.34
C SER A 147 5.07 19.70 -8.49
N LYS A 148 6.39 19.67 -8.75
CA LYS A 148 6.97 18.83 -9.81
C LYS A 148 6.88 17.35 -9.46
N ASP A 149 7.19 17.00 -8.21
CA ASP A 149 7.01 15.61 -7.76
C ASP A 149 5.53 15.18 -7.88
N LYS A 150 4.59 16.07 -7.54
CA LYS A 150 3.15 15.83 -7.68
C LYS A 150 2.71 15.64 -9.14
N GLU A 151 3.28 16.38 -10.09
CA GLU A 151 2.99 16.23 -11.52
C GLU A 151 3.41 14.86 -12.05
N HIS A 152 4.53 14.33 -11.55
CA HIS A 152 5.09 13.02 -11.91
C HIS A 152 4.50 11.86 -11.08
N TRP A 153 3.76 12.17 -10.01
CA TRP A 153 3.29 11.18 -9.07
C TRP A 153 2.31 10.17 -9.67
N ASN A 154 2.65 8.91 -9.53
CA ASN A 154 1.80 7.79 -9.88
C ASN A 154 2.02 6.63 -8.90
N ALA A 155 1.06 6.40 -8.02
CA ALA A 155 1.15 5.39 -6.97
C ALA A 155 1.32 3.95 -7.52
N GLU A 156 0.71 3.62 -8.66
CA GLU A 156 0.84 2.31 -9.31
C GLU A 156 2.27 2.09 -9.83
N SER A 157 2.84 3.08 -10.53
CA SER A 157 4.21 3.03 -11.03
C SER A 157 5.22 2.98 -9.90
N CYS A 158 5.00 3.74 -8.83
CA CYS A 158 5.82 3.72 -7.62
C CYS A 158 5.81 2.33 -6.95
N ALA A 159 4.62 1.75 -6.76
CA ALA A 159 4.49 0.41 -6.17
C ALA A 159 5.19 -0.68 -6.99
N LYS A 160 5.06 -0.65 -8.32
CA LYS A 160 5.79 -1.56 -9.22
C LYS A 160 7.29 -1.42 -9.07
N ALA A 161 7.79 -0.19 -9.06
CA ALA A 161 9.21 0.11 -8.89
C ALA A 161 9.76 -0.42 -7.55
N ILE A 162 9.01 -0.27 -6.46
CA ILE A 162 9.38 -0.82 -5.14
C ILE A 162 9.51 -2.34 -5.23
N VAL A 163 8.52 -3.02 -5.79
CA VAL A 163 8.53 -4.49 -5.89
C VAL A 163 9.66 -4.99 -6.78
N GLU A 164 9.91 -4.36 -7.92
CA GLU A 164 11.03 -4.69 -8.79
C GLU A 164 12.38 -4.48 -8.09
N GLY A 165 12.51 -3.43 -7.27
CA GLY A 165 13.70 -3.16 -6.46
C GLY A 165 13.94 -4.22 -5.38
N ILE A 166 12.87 -4.67 -4.70
CA ILE A 166 12.93 -5.76 -3.71
C ILE A 166 13.35 -7.07 -4.38
N LEU A 167 12.70 -7.44 -5.48
CA LEU A 167 12.88 -8.75 -6.11
C LEU A 167 14.10 -8.82 -7.03
N ASN A 168 14.72 -7.69 -7.35
CA ASN A 168 15.83 -7.57 -8.31
C ASN A 168 15.53 -8.24 -9.67
N ARG A 169 14.29 -8.13 -10.13
CA ARG A 169 13.84 -8.67 -11.42
C ARG A 169 12.58 -7.93 -11.86
N GLY A 170 12.28 -8.00 -13.16
CA GLY A 170 10.96 -7.63 -13.67
C GLY A 170 9.87 -8.44 -12.96
N ILE A 171 8.82 -7.78 -12.54
CA ILE A 171 7.70 -8.45 -11.90
C ILE A 171 6.76 -9.04 -12.94
N GLN A 172 6.26 -10.23 -12.66
CA GLN A 172 5.02 -10.69 -13.26
C GLN A 172 3.94 -9.71 -12.77
N ILE A 173 3.67 -8.73 -13.58
CA ILE A 173 2.38 -8.08 -13.49
C ILE A 173 1.44 -9.16 -14.02
N ASN A 174 0.87 -9.97 -13.13
CA ASN A 174 -0.45 -10.41 -13.43
C ASN A 174 -1.18 -9.07 -13.60
N ASN A 175 -1.22 -8.59 -14.84
CA ASN A 175 -2.33 -7.82 -15.27
C ASN A 175 -3.52 -8.73 -14.92
N THR A 176 -3.97 -8.68 -13.68
CA THR A 176 -5.35 -8.45 -13.45
C THR A 176 -5.53 -7.08 -14.12
N THR A 177 -5.31 -7.08 -15.46
CA THR A 177 -6.11 -6.27 -16.33
C THR A 177 -7.43 -6.18 -15.63
N ASN A 178 -8.04 -5.08 -15.63
CA ASN A 178 -9.48 -4.93 -15.50
C ASN A 178 -10.19 -6.01 -16.35
N THR A 179 -9.85 -7.28 -16.22
CA THR A 179 -10.65 -8.41 -16.59
C THR A 179 -11.75 -8.37 -15.57
N SER A 180 -12.72 -7.53 -15.85
CA SER A 180 -14.06 -7.78 -15.44
C SER A 180 -14.33 -9.22 -15.86
N ASN A 181 -14.12 -10.15 -14.92
CA ASN A 181 -14.59 -11.49 -15.12
C ASN A 181 -16.10 -11.35 -15.13
N ASN A 182 -16.69 -11.43 -16.31
CA ASN A 182 -18.12 -11.59 -16.44
C ASN A 182 -18.46 -12.88 -15.68
N VAL A 183 -19.04 -12.71 -14.52
CA VAL A 183 -19.49 -13.79 -13.63
C VAL A 183 -21.00 -13.71 -13.52
N ASN A 184 -21.62 -14.78 -13.10
CA ASN A 184 -23.05 -14.78 -12.81
C ASN A 184 -23.30 -15.73 -11.65
N TYR A 185 -23.26 -15.19 -10.43
CA TYR A 185 -23.53 -15.96 -9.22
C TYR A 185 -24.20 -15.10 -8.16
N ILE A 186 -24.81 -15.76 -7.16
CA ILE A 186 -25.53 -15.08 -6.08
C ILE A 186 -24.66 -15.03 -4.84
N VAL A 187 -24.69 -13.89 -4.16
CA VAL A 187 -24.11 -13.70 -2.83
C VAL A 187 -25.21 -13.29 -1.84
N GLU A 188 -25.06 -13.73 -0.60
CA GLU A 188 -25.81 -13.26 0.55
C GLU A 188 -24.96 -12.26 1.34
N ILE A 189 -25.54 -11.12 1.71
CA ILE A 189 -24.85 -10.10 2.52
C ILE A 189 -24.75 -10.60 3.95
N THR A 190 -23.56 -10.51 4.55
CA THR A 190 -23.28 -10.91 5.93
C THR A 190 -23.17 -9.73 6.90
N ALA A 191 -23.03 -8.51 6.38
CA ALA A 191 -22.93 -7.29 7.17
C ALA A 191 -24.31 -6.65 7.46
N ASP A 192 -24.43 -5.97 8.59
CA ASP A 192 -25.65 -5.18 8.93
C ASP A 192 -25.88 -4.05 7.94
N VAL A 193 -24.79 -3.40 7.51
CA VAL A 193 -24.79 -2.38 6.44
C VAL A 193 -23.56 -2.60 5.56
N LEU A 194 -23.74 -2.71 4.25
CA LEU A 194 -22.69 -2.78 3.27
C LEU A 194 -22.91 -1.71 2.21
N HIS A 195 -21.95 -0.81 2.06
CA HIS A 195 -22.03 0.27 1.09
C HIS A 195 -21.87 -0.24 -0.34
N VAL A 196 -22.76 0.22 -1.21
CA VAL A 196 -22.64 0.09 -2.66
C VAL A 196 -21.95 1.34 -3.18
N ARG A 197 -20.82 1.17 -3.87
CA ARG A 197 -19.97 2.26 -4.34
C ARG A 197 -19.99 2.36 -5.85
N LYS A 198 -19.77 3.58 -6.36
CA LYS A 198 -19.75 3.86 -7.79
C LYS A 198 -18.63 3.07 -8.51
N GLU A 199 -17.47 2.95 -7.87
CA GLU A 199 -16.30 2.22 -8.38
C GLU A 199 -15.82 1.19 -7.35
N PRO A 200 -15.11 0.13 -7.75
CA PRO A 200 -14.66 -0.96 -6.88
C PRO A 200 -13.47 -0.56 -5.99
N THR A 201 -13.68 0.46 -5.18
CA THR A 201 -12.70 1.00 -4.22
C THR A 201 -13.38 1.65 -3.03
N THR A 202 -12.75 1.61 -1.86
CA THR A 202 -13.23 2.27 -0.65
C THR A 202 -13.23 3.80 -0.74
N ASN A 203 -12.46 4.38 -1.67
CA ASN A 203 -12.38 5.82 -1.88
C ASN A 203 -13.44 6.37 -2.83
N SER A 204 -14.24 5.49 -3.45
CA SER A 204 -15.32 5.90 -4.33
C SER A 204 -16.57 6.35 -3.56
N SER A 205 -17.35 7.25 -4.13
CA SER A 205 -18.61 7.71 -3.57
C SER A 205 -19.57 6.55 -3.31
N ILE A 206 -20.29 6.63 -2.19
CA ILE A 206 -21.36 5.70 -1.84
C ILE A 206 -22.59 6.08 -2.66
N VAL A 207 -23.16 5.13 -3.39
CA VAL A 207 -24.38 5.31 -4.16
C VAL A 207 -25.61 4.94 -3.34
N THR A 208 -25.50 3.83 -2.60
CA THR A 208 -26.55 3.29 -1.71
C THR A 208 -25.93 2.28 -0.74
N SER A 209 -26.77 1.59 0.04
CA SER A 209 -26.34 0.51 0.93
C SER A 209 -27.26 -0.69 0.83
N VAL A 210 -26.71 -1.88 1.10
CA VAL A 210 -27.41 -3.15 1.19
C VAL A 210 -27.14 -3.77 2.58
N LYS A 211 -27.95 -4.73 3.01
CA LYS A 211 -27.85 -5.33 4.34
C LYS A 211 -28.17 -6.82 4.33
N LYS A 212 -27.75 -7.53 5.38
CA LYS A 212 -28.13 -8.93 5.61
C LYS A 212 -29.67 -9.04 5.88
N PRO A 213 -30.27 -10.18 5.55
CA PRO A 213 -29.76 -11.34 4.85
C PRO A 213 -30.04 -11.30 3.34
N TYR A 214 -30.11 -10.12 2.75
CA TYR A 214 -30.51 -9.99 1.34
C TYR A 214 -29.47 -10.59 0.40
N ARG A 215 -29.97 -11.11 -0.73
CA ARG A 215 -29.17 -11.77 -1.78
C ARG A 215 -29.11 -10.91 -3.03
N TYR A 216 -27.93 -10.90 -3.66
CA TYR A 216 -27.68 -10.13 -4.87
C TYR A 216 -26.90 -10.95 -5.88
N THR A 217 -27.20 -10.77 -7.15
CA THR A 217 -26.45 -11.37 -8.24
C THR A 217 -25.24 -10.49 -8.57
N ILE A 218 -24.06 -11.10 -8.60
CA ILE A 218 -22.82 -10.49 -9.06
C ILE A 218 -22.61 -10.86 -10.52
N ILE A 219 -22.37 -9.85 -11.35
CA ILE A 219 -22.17 -10.02 -12.81
C ILE A 219 -20.73 -9.69 -13.25
N GLU A 220 -19.95 -9.09 -12.39
CA GLU A 220 -18.57 -8.71 -12.67
C GLU A 220 -17.79 -8.72 -11.34
N GLU A 221 -16.55 -9.25 -11.35
CA GLU A 221 -15.64 -9.16 -10.23
C GLU A 221 -14.41 -8.33 -10.59
N ARG A 222 -13.97 -7.48 -9.64
CA ARG A 222 -12.73 -6.70 -9.76
C ARG A 222 -12.13 -6.46 -8.38
N ASN A 223 -10.91 -6.93 -8.15
CA ASN A 223 -10.13 -6.64 -6.93
C ASN A 223 -10.90 -6.92 -5.61
N GLY A 224 -11.63 -8.04 -5.53
CA GLY A 224 -12.44 -8.40 -4.36
C GLY A 224 -13.74 -7.59 -4.21
N TRP A 225 -14.15 -6.89 -5.27
CA TRP A 225 -15.44 -6.22 -5.39
C TRP A 225 -16.31 -6.93 -6.42
N GLY A 226 -17.60 -7.02 -6.14
CA GLY A 226 -18.60 -7.57 -7.05
C GLY A 226 -19.53 -6.48 -7.54
N ARG A 227 -19.74 -6.40 -8.86
CA ARG A 227 -20.72 -5.50 -9.48
C ARG A 227 -22.10 -6.12 -9.39
N LEU A 228 -23.04 -5.39 -8.87
CA LEU A 228 -24.43 -5.81 -8.77
C LEU A 228 -25.05 -5.92 -10.18
N LYS A 229 -25.91 -6.92 -10.40
CA LYS A 229 -26.66 -7.10 -11.67
C LYS A 229 -27.53 -5.88 -12.04
N SER A 230 -28.00 -5.14 -11.05
CA SER A 230 -28.69 -3.86 -11.22
C SER A 230 -27.83 -2.76 -11.83
N LYS A 231 -26.49 -2.98 -11.92
CA LYS A 231 -25.48 -2.01 -12.37
C LYS A 231 -25.41 -0.72 -11.53
N VAL A 232 -26.09 -0.68 -10.39
CA VAL A 232 -26.11 0.50 -9.51
C VAL A 232 -24.74 0.78 -8.88
N GLY A 233 -23.89 -0.24 -8.76
CA GLY A 233 -22.53 -0.09 -8.24
C GLY A 233 -21.89 -1.41 -7.81
N TRP A 234 -20.88 -1.27 -6.96
CA TRP A 234 -19.99 -2.32 -6.50
C TRP A 234 -20.10 -2.53 -4.99
N ILE A 235 -20.07 -3.79 -4.56
CA ILE A 235 -20.00 -4.19 -3.15
C ILE A 235 -18.71 -4.95 -2.88
N LYS A 236 -18.16 -4.82 -1.66
CA LYS A 236 -16.96 -5.55 -1.26
C LYS A 236 -17.32 -6.99 -0.90
N LEU A 237 -16.77 -7.97 -1.62
CA LEU A 237 -17.14 -9.38 -1.51
C LEU A 237 -16.72 -10.04 -0.18
N SER A 238 -15.75 -9.46 0.55
CA SER A 238 -15.37 -9.94 1.89
C SER A 238 -16.49 -9.83 2.94
N TYR A 239 -17.57 -9.10 2.64
CA TYR A 239 -18.78 -8.96 3.48
C TYR A 239 -19.98 -9.73 2.89
N THR A 240 -19.68 -10.77 2.12
CA THR A 240 -20.70 -11.61 1.49
C THR A 240 -20.33 -13.09 1.59
N LYS A 241 -21.32 -13.95 1.47
CA LYS A 241 -21.19 -15.39 1.35
C LYS A 241 -21.78 -15.81 0.00
N ARG A 242 -21.01 -16.55 -0.79
CA ARG A 242 -21.51 -17.15 -2.05
C ARG A 242 -22.53 -18.24 -1.73
N VAL A 243 -23.66 -18.27 -2.44
CA VAL A 243 -24.80 -19.19 -2.27
C VAL A 243 -25.19 -19.80 -3.60
#